data_8dfb90468f2d731661ff5108f7457de8
#
_entry.id   8dfb90468f2d731661ff5108f7457de8
#
_cell.length_a   1.000
_cell.length_b   1.000
_cell.length_c   1.000
_cell.angle_alpha   90.00
_cell.angle_beta   90.00
_cell.angle_gamma   90.00
#
_symmetry.space_group_name_H-M   'P 1'
#
loop_
_entity.id
_entity.type
_entity.pdbx_description
1 polymer ?
#
loop_
_entity_poly.entity_id
_entity_poly.type
_entity_poly.pdbx_seq_one_letter_code
_entity_poly.pdbx_strand_id
1 'polypeptide(L)'
;KSEDGKAYVNDYQMRQYFVTRERQSYSAAFDFDINENHKLTFKGIFNNRNDWENRYRTTIKDLDENGKGTVRIQTKAGTPDNRNARLERQRTMDFALGGEHLWGAIGMDWNASYAKATEERPNERYLDFQLKKQQFDMDLSDERQPFATPQSGSTLTLSDKFSLKELTEQQEDIKEEDLKFSTNFKATLNNGAKLKFGAKVVRKTKEKEIDFYEYTPIDEDAFMENSLRNIVDQSTDKFMPDNKYQVGSFAGKEYIGGLNLNDPSQFEKEQVQAELAENFEARETVSSGYVRFDHRFSRDISLMAGLRLEHTSLRYTGRNYDDETDQTTKTDRMTNSYVNFLPSLLVKWDVNDDFKIRGSYTQTLSRPKYSALVPSVNINRGDNEIKIGNSDLKPTLSYNFDLSADYYFKSIGLVSAGFFYKKIDDFIVDQVLTNYEYQGTEYTRFTQPKNAGNANLWGLEFSYQRDF
;
A
#
# COMPACT_ATOMS: atom_id res chain seq x y z
N LYS A 1 2.54 -13.59 -23.40
CA LYS A 1 1.72 -13.26 -24.60
C LYS A 1 1.45 -14.50 -25.42
N SER A 2 0.48 -14.48 -26.31
CA SER A 2 0.24 -15.55 -27.29
C SER A 2 0.00 -14.93 -28.66
N GLU A 3 0.58 -15.50 -29.69
CA GLU A 3 0.41 -15.17 -31.10
C GLU A 3 0.18 -16.49 -31.85
N ASP A 4 -0.79 -16.52 -32.75
CA ASP A 4 -1.22 -17.72 -33.49
C ASP A 4 -1.46 -18.96 -32.60
N GLY A 5 -1.90 -18.75 -31.34
CA GLY A 5 -2.18 -19.81 -30.37
C GLY A 5 -0.96 -20.40 -29.67
N LYS A 6 0.25 -19.89 -29.92
CA LYS A 6 1.49 -20.27 -29.21
C LYS A 6 1.80 -19.25 -28.13
N ALA A 7 2.02 -19.72 -26.90
CA ALA A 7 2.49 -18.88 -25.80
C ALA A 7 4.01 -18.60 -25.96
N TYR A 8 4.41 -17.36 -25.68
CA TYR A 8 5.82 -16.97 -25.63
C TYR A 8 6.10 -16.01 -24.47
N VAL A 9 7.36 -15.96 -24.03
CA VAL A 9 7.81 -15.03 -22.99
C VAL A 9 8.06 -13.67 -23.63
N ASN A 10 7.43 -12.62 -23.13
CA ASN A 10 7.64 -11.26 -23.61
C ASN A 10 8.67 -10.49 -22.77
N ASP A 11 8.67 -10.71 -21.45
CA ASP A 11 9.64 -10.15 -20.52
C ASP A 11 10.26 -11.26 -19.67
N TYR A 12 11.58 -11.26 -19.58
CA TYR A 12 12.35 -12.20 -18.75
C TYR A 12 13.30 -11.41 -17.86
N GLN A 13 13.26 -11.62 -16.54
CA GLN A 13 14.03 -10.81 -15.60
C GLN A 13 14.73 -11.66 -14.54
N MET A 14 16.01 -11.38 -14.32
CA MET A 14 16.78 -11.86 -13.18
C MET A 14 17.10 -10.70 -12.25
N ARG A 15 16.78 -10.83 -10.96
CA ARG A 15 16.95 -9.77 -9.98
C ARG A 15 17.65 -10.30 -8.74
N GLN A 16 18.67 -9.60 -8.30
CA GLN A 16 19.35 -9.87 -7.04
C GLN A 16 19.23 -8.64 -6.13
N TYR A 17 18.81 -8.86 -4.90
CA TYR A 17 18.63 -7.83 -3.90
C TYR A 17 19.59 -8.03 -2.74
N PHE A 18 20.20 -6.94 -2.31
CA PHE A 18 20.97 -6.86 -1.06
C PHE A 18 20.27 -5.87 -0.14
N VAL A 19 19.70 -6.38 0.95
CA VAL A 19 18.92 -5.57 1.89
C VAL A 19 19.52 -5.69 3.28
N THR A 20 19.83 -4.53 3.87
CA THR A 20 20.16 -4.43 5.30
C THR A 20 19.02 -3.67 5.98
N ARG A 21 18.43 -4.29 6.99
CA ARG A 21 17.32 -3.72 7.74
C ARG A 21 17.66 -3.54 9.21
N GLU A 22 17.57 -2.31 9.68
CA GLU A 22 17.71 -1.98 11.09
C GLU A 22 16.38 -1.48 11.65
N ARG A 23 15.96 -2.05 12.78
CA ARG A 23 14.74 -1.64 13.47
C ARG A 23 15.03 -1.29 14.91
N GLN A 24 14.43 -0.19 15.36
CA GLN A 24 14.46 0.27 16.73
C GLN A 24 13.02 0.50 17.17
N SER A 25 12.65 -0.03 18.33
CA SER A 25 11.33 0.13 18.92
C SER A 25 11.45 0.49 20.39
N TYR A 26 10.79 1.55 20.78
CA TYR A 26 10.71 2.00 22.15
C TYR A 26 9.25 2.14 22.54
N SER A 27 8.88 1.62 23.70
CA SER A 27 7.52 1.78 24.23
C SER A 27 7.57 2.04 25.72
N ALA A 28 6.61 2.86 26.19
CA ALA A 28 6.38 3.09 27.60
C ALA A 28 4.88 3.13 27.86
N ALA A 29 4.46 2.55 28.98
CA ALA A 29 3.10 2.61 29.46
C ALA A 29 3.12 2.90 30.97
N PHE A 30 2.30 3.86 31.37
CA PHE A 30 2.12 4.23 32.77
C PHE A 30 0.65 4.22 33.12
N ASP A 31 0.32 3.52 34.17
CA ASP A 31 -1.00 3.51 34.78
C ASP A 31 -0.91 4.19 36.13
N PHE A 32 -1.78 5.15 36.39
CA PHE A 32 -1.83 5.89 37.63
C PHE A 32 -3.23 5.83 38.22
N ASP A 33 -3.40 5.05 39.29
CA ASP A 33 -4.63 4.96 40.06
C ASP A 33 -4.72 6.13 41.04
N ILE A 34 -5.59 7.11 40.72
CA ILE A 34 -5.86 8.24 41.62
C ILE A 34 -6.53 7.76 42.87
N ASN A 35 -7.50 6.82 42.70
CA ASN A 35 -8.19 6.07 43.75
C ASN A 35 -8.90 4.87 43.09
N GLU A 36 -9.69 4.11 43.83
CA GLU A 36 -10.39 2.91 43.36
C GLU A 36 -11.35 3.15 42.18
N ASN A 37 -11.77 4.39 41.96
CA ASN A 37 -12.76 4.78 40.92
C ASN A 37 -12.17 5.58 39.78
N HIS A 38 -10.93 6.04 39.89
CA HIS A 38 -10.33 6.96 38.92
C HIS A 38 -8.91 6.55 38.57
N LYS A 39 -8.69 6.27 37.28
CA LYS A 39 -7.42 5.87 36.71
C LYS A 39 -7.03 6.76 35.53
N LEU A 40 -5.77 7.11 35.44
CA LEU A 40 -5.18 7.73 34.25
C LEU A 40 -4.17 6.77 33.62
N THR A 41 -4.09 6.79 32.30
CA THR A 41 -3.15 5.97 31.54
C THR A 41 -2.40 6.84 30.55
N PHE A 42 -1.08 6.62 30.43
CA PHE A 42 -0.26 7.16 29.36
C PHE A 42 0.39 5.99 28.61
N LYS A 43 0.37 6.05 27.28
CA LYS A 43 1.04 5.07 26.42
C LYS A 43 1.80 5.81 25.34
N GLY A 44 3.04 5.40 25.11
CA GLY A 44 3.87 5.93 24.04
C GLY A 44 4.60 4.81 23.33
N ILE A 45 4.67 4.91 22.00
CA ILE A 45 5.49 4.03 21.17
C ILE A 45 6.20 4.86 20.11
N PHE A 46 7.46 4.50 19.87
CA PHE A 46 8.26 5.03 18.77
C PHE A 46 8.95 3.87 18.07
N ASN A 47 8.79 3.80 16.74
CA ASN A 47 9.49 2.83 15.90
C ASN A 47 10.26 3.58 14.81
N ASN A 48 11.47 3.12 14.54
CA ASN A 48 12.28 3.53 13.41
C ASN A 48 12.75 2.29 12.66
N ARG A 49 12.58 2.28 11.34
CA ARG A 49 13.06 1.26 10.43
C ARG A 49 13.87 1.92 9.33
N ASN A 50 15.09 1.49 9.15
CA ASN A 50 15.93 1.87 8.02
C ASN A 50 16.19 0.63 7.19
N ASP A 51 15.84 0.69 5.90
CA ASP A 51 16.10 -0.34 4.90
C ASP A 51 17.08 0.22 3.87
N TRP A 52 18.31 -0.31 3.84
CA TRP A 52 19.27 -0.02 2.77
C TRP A 52 19.20 -1.14 1.76
N GLU A 53 18.88 -0.79 0.52
CA GLU A 53 18.68 -1.75 -0.56
C GLU A 53 19.51 -1.40 -1.78
N ASN A 54 20.25 -2.39 -2.30
CA ASN A 54 20.77 -2.40 -3.65
C ASN A 54 20.09 -3.51 -4.46
N ARG A 55 19.87 -3.25 -5.75
CA ARG A 55 19.31 -4.21 -6.67
C ARG A 55 20.12 -4.23 -7.96
N TYR A 56 20.47 -5.43 -8.40
CA TYR A 56 21.04 -5.69 -9.72
C TYR A 56 20.01 -6.45 -10.53
N ARG A 57 19.69 -5.95 -11.73
CA ARG A 57 18.64 -6.51 -12.57
C ARG A 57 19.08 -6.60 -14.01
N THR A 58 19.04 -7.80 -14.57
CA THR A 58 19.11 -8.06 -16.00
C THR A 58 17.72 -8.37 -16.52
N THR A 59 17.30 -7.69 -17.56
CA THR A 59 15.99 -7.87 -18.21
C THR A 59 16.19 -8.11 -19.70
N ILE A 60 15.51 -9.10 -20.25
CA ILE A 60 15.28 -9.21 -21.69
C ILE A 60 13.84 -8.75 -21.90
N LYS A 61 13.67 -7.59 -22.55
CA LYS A 61 12.39 -6.91 -22.69
C LYS A 61 11.93 -6.95 -24.16
N ASP A 62 10.62 -6.89 -24.35
CA ASP A 62 9.97 -6.84 -25.66
C ASP A 62 10.40 -8.02 -26.56
N LEU A 63 10.56 -9.22 -25.96
CA LEU A 63 10.80 -10.44 -26.71
C LEU A 63 9.62 -10.69 -27.65
N ASP A 64 9.94 -10.91 -28.92
CA ASP A 64 8.97 -11.41 -29.91
C ASP A 64 8.90 -12.95 -29.89
N GLU A 65 8.02 -13.51 -30.71
CA GLU A 65 7.81 -14.96 -30.84
C GLU A 65 9.07 -15.70 -31.34
N ASN A 66 10.01 -14.99 -32.00
CA ASN A 66 11.26 -15.54 -32.52
C ASN A 66 12.41 -15.37 -31.53
N GLY A 67 12.18 -14.85 -30.33
CA GLY A 67 13.16 -14.65 -29.28
C GLY A 67 14.06 -13.41 -29.49
N LYS A 68 13.63 -12.42 -30.31
CA LYS A 68 14.35 -11.16 -30.48
C LYS A 68 13.83 -10.12 -29.49
N GLY A 69 14.75 -9.46 -28.77
CA GLY A 69 14.38 -8.49 -27.75
C GLY A 69 15.48 -7.48 -27.45
N THR A 70 15.28 -6.73 -26.38
CA THR A 70 16.21 -5.70 -25.86
C THR A 70 16.72 -6.16 -24.50
N VAL A 71 18.03 -6.22 -24.31
CA VAL A 71 18.65 -6.43 -22.99
C VAL A 71 18.75 -5.12 -22.27
N ARG A 72 18.35 -5.10 -21.00
CA ARG A 72 18.56 -4.00 -20.08
C ARG A 72 19.33 -4.50 -18.85
N ILE A 73 20.32 -3.70 -18.42
CA ILE A 73 21.17 -3.98 -17.26
C ILE A 73 21.07 -2.78 -16.33
N GLN A 74 20.44 -2.98 -15.18
CA GLN A 74 20.12 -1.89 -14.24
C GLN A 74 20.71 -2.14 -12.86
N THR A 75 21.36 -1.13 -12.33
CA THR A 75 21.77 -1.06 -10.92
C THR A 75 20.91 -0.03 -10.18
N LYS A 76 20.40 -0.44 -9.02
CA LYS A 76 19.78 0.44 -8.03
C LYS A 76 20.75 0.73 -6.92
N ALA A 77 20.98 2.00 -6.65
CA ALA A 77 21.93 2.48 -5.64
C ALA A 77 21.36 3.69 -4.87
N GLY A 78 22.18 4.30 -4.04
CA GLY A 78 21.98 5.59 -3.38
C GLY A 78 23.28 6.32 -3.27
N THR A 79 23.36 7.33 -2.40
CA THR A 79 24.57 8.13 -2.15
C THR A 79 25.49 7.48 -1.07
N PRO A 80 26.76 7.92 -0.96
CA PRO A 80 27.67 7.46 0.09
C PRO A 80 27.12 7.67 1.50
N ASP A 81 26.37 8.76 1.75
CA ASP A 81 25.72 9.04 3.03
C ASP A 81 24.72 7.94 3.44
N ASN A 82 24.21 7.21 2.46
CA ASN A 82 23.28 6.10 2.62
C ASN A 82 23.92 4.75 2.27
N ARG A 83 25.24 4.57 2.49
CA ARG A 83 25.99 3.31 2.23
C ARG A 83 25.96 2.91 0.74
N ASN A 84 25.87 3.86 -0.18
CA ASN A 84 25.66 3.66 -1.62
C ASN A 84 24.42 2.77 -1.93
N ALA A 85 23.41 2.82 -1.08
CA ALA A 85 22.17 2.05 -1.22
C ALA A 85 20.96 2.98 -1.14
N ARG A 86 19.86 2.61 -1.77
CA ARG A 86 18.58 3.26 -1.54
C ARG A 86 18.25 3.12 -0.05
N LEU A 87 18.15 4.23 0.66
CA LEU A 87 17.60 4.24 2.02
C LEU A 87 16.09 4.44 1.95
N GLU A 88 15.32 3.56 2.60
CA GLU A 88 13.94 3.79 2.97
C GLU A 88 13.86 3.87 4.49
N ARG A 89 13.54 5.06 4.99
CA ARG A 89 13.40 5.30 6.43
C ARG A 89 11.93 5.45 6.77
N GLN A 90 11.43 4.55 7.60
CA GLN A 90 10.07 4.62 8.12
C GLN A 90 10.10 4.86 9.62
N ARG A 91 9.39 5.90 10.05
CA ARG A 91 9.21 6.23 11.47
C ARG A 91 7.74 6.27 11.82
N THR A 92 7.39 5.66 12.94
CA THR A 92 6.04 5.77 13.50
C THR A 92 6.14 6.12 14.97
N MET A 93 5.32 7.06 15.41
CA MET A 93 5.13 7.37 16.82
C MET A 93 3.64 7.49 17.11
N ASP A 94 3.24 7.03 18.29
CA ASP A 94 1.90 7.18 18.83
C ASP A 94 2.00 7.50 20.32
N PHE A 95 1.32 8.55 20.75
CA PHE A 95 1.18 8.93 22.14
C PHE A 95 -0.29 9.00 22.48
N ALA A 96 -0.69 8.31 23.52
CA ALA A 96 -2.07 8.28 23.99
C ALA A 96 -2.15 8.58 25.50
N LEU A 97 -3.07 9.46 25.83
CA LEU A 97 -3.48 9.74 27.19
C LEU A 97 -4.93 9.30 27.36
N GLY A 98 -5.22 8.55 28.41
CA GLY A 98 -6.55 8.02 28.70
C GLY A 98 -6.94 8.20 30.15
N GLY A 99 -8.23 8.09 30.40
CA GLY A 99 -8.77 8.05 31.77
C GLY A 99 -9.97 7.14 31.85
N GLU A 100 -10.10 6.46 32.98
CA GLU A 100 -11.24 5.67 33.37
C GLU A 100 -11.80 6.19 34.68
N HIS A 101 -13.11 6.37 34.72
CA HIS A 101 -13.79 6.98 35.85
C HIS A 101 -15.08 6.23 36.14
N LEU A 102 -15.36 5.97 37.42
CA LEU A 102 -16.54 5.30 37.89
C LEU A 102 -17.28 6.20 38.92
N TRP A 103 -18.53 6.51 38.62
CA TRP A 103 -19.42 7.26 39.51
C TRP A 103 -20.68 6.43 39.79
N GLY A 104 -20.66 5.61 40.83
CA GLY A 104 -21.75 4.69 41.14
C GLY A 104 -22.02 3.70 39.99
N ALA A 105 -23.18 3.79 39.32
CA ALA A 105 -23.56 2.91 38.22
C ALA A 105 -23.07 3.39 36.85
N ILE A 106 -22.43 4.56 36.79
CA ILE A 106 -21.96 5.18 35.53
C ILE A 106 -20.45 5.08 35.45
N GLY A 107 -19.95 4.38 34.44
CA GLY A 107 -18.55 4.38 34.06
C GLY A 107 -18.33 5.29 32.85
N MET A 108 -17.21 5.98 32.82
CA MET A 108 -16.74 6.78 31.70
C MET A 108 -15.30 6.39 31.38
N ASP A 109 -14.97 6.26 30.10
CA ASP A 109 -13.60 6.25 29.62
C ASP A 109 -13.40 7.30 28.52
N TRP A 110 -12.20 7.85 28.47
CA TRP A 110 -11.79 8.76 27.40
C TRP A 110 -10.38 8.47 26.95
N ASN A 111 -10.08 8.81 25.71
CA ASN A 111 -8.75 8.68 25.12
C ASN A 111 -8.48 9.87 24.17
N ALA A 112 -7.32 10.48 24.35
CA ALA A 112 -6.75 11.46 23.42
C ALA A 112 -5.44 10.90 22.89
N SER A 113 -5.25 10.85 21.57
CA SER A 113 -4.01 10.36 20.99
C SER A 113 -3.55 11.19 19.80
N TYR A 114 -2.23 11.25 19.65
CA TYR A 114 -1.53 11.79 18.49
C TYR A 114 -0.60 10.72 17.93
N ALA A 115 -0.77 10.42 16.64
CA ALA A 115 0.10 9.53 15.91
C ALA A 115 0.72 10.25 14.69
N LYS A 116 1.97 9.91 14.40
CA LYS A 116 2.66 10.38 13.19
C LYS A 116 3.40 9.22 12.55
N ALA A 117 3.27 9.08 11.24
CA ALA A 117 4.05 8.17 10.42
C ALA A 117 4.75 8.97 9.32
N THR A 118 6.02 8.64 9.07
CA THR A 118 6.79 9.19 7.94
C THR A 118 7.49 8.06 7.19
N GLU A 119 7.58 8.21 5.86
CA GLU A 119 8.46 7.42 5.00
C GLU A 119 9.31 8.40 4.18
N GLU A 120 10.62 8.26 4.25
CA GLU A 120 11.60 9.11 3.58
C GLU A 120 12.49 8.24 2.71
N ARG A 121 12.63 8.58 1.42
CA ARG A 121 13.62 8.02 0.49
C ARG A 121 14.45 9.18 -0.07
N PRO A 122 15.52 9.57 0.61
CA PRO A 122 16.24 10.80 0.28
C PRO A 122 17.01 10.73 -1.04
N ASN A 123 17.45 9.54 -1.46
CA ASN A 123 18.26 9.35 -2.65
C ASN A 123 18.10 7.93 -3.18
N GLU A 124 17.23 7.75 -4.15
CA GLU A 124 17.11 6.49 -4.88
C GLU A 124 17.62 6.69 -6.30
N ARG A 125 18.76 6.06 -6.65
CA ARG A 125 19.44 6.20 -7.94
C ARG A 125 19.30 4.95 -8.78
N TYR A 126 19.03 5.15 -10.07
CA TYR A 126 19.06 4.08 -11.06
C TYR A 126 20.02 4.44 -12.19
N LEU A 127 20.84 3.46 -12.58
CA LEU A 127 21.63 3.51 -13.78
C LEU A 127 21.26 2.30 -14.63
N ASP A 128 20.78 2.54 -15.83
CA ASP A 128 20.23 1.53 -16.73
C ASP A 128 20.89 1.65 -18.12
N PHE A 129 21.44 0.53 -18.59
CA PHE A 129 22.00 0.40 -19.94
C PHE A 129 21.14 -0.54 -20.78
N GLN A 130 21.10 -0.32 -22.09
CA GLN A 130 20.35 -1.14 -23.04
C GLN A 130 21.18 -1.59 -24.23
N LEU A 131 20.85 -2.79 -24.72
CA LEU A 131 21.35 -3.32 -25.99
C LEU A 131 20.17 -3.89 -26.76
N LYS A 132 19.81 -3.25 -27.88
CA LYS A 132 18.67 -3.61 -28.71
C LYS A 132 18.99 -4.73 -29.69
N LYS A 133 17.93 -5.38 -30.22
CA LYS A 133 18.00 -6.37 -31.31
C LYS A 133 18.83 -7.60 -30.97
N GLN A 134 18.77 -8.05 -29.72
CA GLN A 134 19.45 -9.28 -29.27
C GLN A 134 18.56 -10.51 -29.53
N GLN A 135 19.17 -11.65 -29.82
CA GLN A 135 18.48 -12.89 -30.15
C GLN A 135 18.74 -13.96 -29.08
N PHE A 136 17.68 -14.63 -28.65
CA PHE A 136 17.72 -15.64 -27.59
C PHE A 136 16.98 -16.92 -27.97
N ASP A 137 17.52 -18.03 -27.55
CA ASP A 137 16.80 -19.30 -27.49
C ASP A 137 16.12 -19.41 -26.11
N MET A 138 14.80 -19.53 -26.12
CA MET A 138 13.99 -19.63 -24.91
C MET A 138 13.65 -21.10 -24.63
N ASP A 139 14.21 -21.64 -23.54
CA ASP A 139 13.83 -22.95 -23.01
C ASP A 139 12.62 -22.78 -22.06
N LEU A 140 11.47 -23.28 -22.51
CA LEU A 140 10.20 -23.28 -21.77
C LEU A 140 9.76 -24.71 -21.43
N SER A 141 10.63 -25.69 -21.48
CA SER A 141 10.33 -27.09 -21.15
C SER A 141 9.84 -27.26 -19.70
N ASP A 142 10.31 -26.41 -18.80
CA ASP A 142 9.71 -26.20 -17.47
C ASP A 142 9.23 -24.75 -17.38
N GLU A 143 7.91 -24.55 -17.42
CA GLU A 143 7.29 -23.21 -17.29
C GLU A 143 7.61 -22.48 -15.98
N ARG A 144 8.02 -23.21 -14.94
CA ARG A 144 8.44 -22.65 -13.65
C ARG A 144 9.89 -22.21 -13.63
N GLN A 145 10.70 -22.69 -14.60
CA GLN A 145 12.12 -22.42 -14.72
C GLN A 145 12.49 -22.04 -16.18
N PRO A 146 11.86 -21.01 -16.77
CA PRO A 146 12.20 -20.58 -18.12
C PRO A 146 13.65 -20.12 -18.18
N PHE A 147 14.34 -20.42 -19.28
CA PHE A 147 15.74 -20.03 -19.44
C PHE A 147 16.01 -19.41 -20.82
N ALA A 148 16.73 -18.29 -20.82
CA ALA A 148 17.14 -17.58 -22.02
C ALA A 148 18.63 -17.82 -22.30
N THR A 149 18.95 -18.38 -23.47
CA THR A 149 20.34 -18.57 -23.94
C THR A 149 20.61 -17.57 -25.05
N PRO A 150 21.63 -16.68 -24.93
CA PRO A 150 21.99 -15.77 -26.02
C PRO A 150 22.50 -16.55 -27.23
N GLN A 151 21.98 -16.23 -28.43
CA GLN A 151 22.54 -16.74 -29.69
C GLN A 151 23.84 -16.03 -30.05
N SER A 152 24.53 -16.53 -31.08
CA SER A 152 25.81 -15.95 -31.56
C SER A 152 25.71 -14.47 -31.85
N GLY A 153 26.57 -13.66 -31.24
CA GLY A 153 26.56 -12.19 -31.34
C GLY A 153 25.69 -11.45 -30.35
N SER A 154 24.84 -12.15 -29.58
CA SER A 154 24.02 -11.59 -28.49
C SER A 154 24.68 -11.79 -27.15
N THR A 155 24.37 -10.93 -26.17
CA THR A 155 24.98 -10.99 -24.84
C THR A 155 24.03 -10.47 -23.76
N LEU A 156 24.18 -11.01 -22.54
CA LEU A 156 23.59 -10.51 -21.29
C LEU A 156 24.62 -9.76 -20.42
N THR A 157 25.86 -9.62 -20.91
CA THR A 157 26.96 -9.01 -20.15
C THR A 157 27.17 -7.56 -20.63
N LEU A 158 27.21 -6.63 -19.68
CA LEU A 158 27.47 -5.21 -19.94
C LEU A 158 28.84 -5.05 -20.64
N SER A 159 28.85 -4.31 -21.74
CA SER A 159 30.01 -4.04 -22.57
C SER A 159 29.87 -2.73 -23.34
N ASP A 160 30.87 -2.36 -24.13
CA ASP A 160 30.90 -1.20 -25.01
C ASP A 160 29.83 -1.17 -26.12
N LYS A 161 29.11 -2.29 -26.31
CA LYS A 161 27.97 -2.37 -27.24
C LYS A 161 26.68 -1.79 -26.68
N PHE A 162 26.59 -1.61 -25.36
CA PHE A 162 25.43 -1.03 -24.71
C PHE A 162 25.44 0.50 -24.82
N SER A 163 24.29 1.10 -24.83
CA SER A 163 24.08 2.54 -24.66
C SER A 163 23.44 2.85 -23.32
N LEU A 164 23.68 4.06 -22.82
CA LEU A 164 22.93 4.58 -21.68
C LEU A 164 21.44 4.62 -22.04
N LYS A 165 20.62 4.12 -21.15
CA LYS A 165 19.15 4.21 -21.27
C LYS A 165 18.60 5.26 -20.31
N GLU A 166 19.11 5.28 -19.07
CA GLU A 166 18.54 6.09 -18.01
C GLU A 166 19.54 6.25 -16.87
N LEU A 167 19.70 7.46 -16.38
CA LEU A 167 20.35 7.77 -15.10
C LEU A 167 19.40 8.69 -14.33
N THR A 168 18.86 8.21 -13.21
CA THR A 168 17.84 8.93 -12.45
C THR A 168 18.15 9.02 -10.97
N GLU A 169 17.63 10.06 -10.33
CA GLU A 169 17.58 10.21 -8.87
C GLU A 169 16.18 10.62 -8.45
N GLN A 170 15.61 9.87 -7.50
CA GLN A 170 14.32 10.12 -6.89
C GLN A 170 14.47 10.45 -5.41
N GLN A 171 13.70 11.43 -4.95
CA GLN A 171 13.46 11.72 -3.54
C GLN A 171 11.97 11.58 -3.27
N GLU A 172 11.60 10.93 -2.16
CA GLU A 172 10.20 10.75 -1.78
C GLU A 172 10.03 10.98 -0.28
N ASP A 173 9.06 11.83 0.06
CA ASP A 173 8.63 12.09 1.41
C ASP A 173 7.13 11.85 1.56
N ILE A 174 6.75 10.94 2.47
CA ILE A 174 5.37 10.70 2.83
C ILE A 174 5.20 10.96 4.32
N LYS A 175 4.20 11.76 4.65
CA LYS A 175 3.87 12.10 6.03
C LYS A 175 2.38 11.90 6.29
N GLU A 176 2.06 11.20 7.39
CA GLU A 176 0.69 11.04 7.87
C GLU A 176 0.63 11.41 9.36
N GLU A 177 -0.35 12.23 9.74
CA GLU A 177 -0.59 12.64 11.13
C GLU A 177 -2.06 12.42 11.49
N ASP A 178 -2.29 11.77 12.64
CA ASP A 178 -3.60 11.49 13.20
C ASP A 178 -3.75 12.15 14.57
N LEU A 179 -4.79 12.95 14.74
CA LEU A 179 -5.25 13.46 16.03
C LEU A 179 -6.62 12.84 16.33
N LYS A 180 -6.73 12.16 17.48
CA LYS A 180 -7.93 11.44 17.86
C LYS A 180 -8.35 11.79 19.27
N PHE A 181 -9.64 11.97 19.45
CA PHE A 181 -10.29 12.04 20.76
C PHE A 181 -11.52 11.15 20.77
N SER A 182 -11.73 10.43 21.85
CA SER A 182 -12.94 9.60 22.07
C SER A 182 -13.36 9.62 23.55
N THR A 183 -14.66 9.54 23.78
CA THR A 183 -15.23 9.34 25.11
C THR A 183 -16.38 8.34 25.03
N ASN A 184 -16.46 7.47 26.00
CA ASN A 184 -17.49 6.45 26.13
C ASN A 184 -18.09 6.49 27.52
N PHE A 185 -19.38 6.26 27.61
CA PHE A 185 -20.14 6.14 28.84
C PHE A 185 -20.82 4.78 28.89
N LYS A 186 -20.87 4.19 30.07
CA LYS A 186 -21.55 2.94 30.34
C LYS A 186 -22.42 3.13 31.59
N ALA A 187 -23.72 2.90 31.45
CA ALA A 187 -24.66 2.85 32.57
C ALA A 187 -25.17 1.44 32.73
N THR A 188 -25.15 0.92 33.98
CA THR A 188 -25.76 -0.36 34.34
C THR A 188 -27.13 -0.08 34.96
N LEU A 189 -28.18 -0.63 34.33
CA LEU A 189 -29.57 -0.43 34.71
C LEU A 189 -29.95 -1.46 35.82
N ASN A 190 -31.03 -1.16 36.56
CA ASN A 190 -31.49 -2.00 37.69
C ASN A 190 -31.83 -3.45 37.31
N ASN A 191 -32.21 -3.70 36.04
CA ASN A 191 -32.47 -5.04 35.50
C ASN A 191 -31.23 -5.75 34.95
N GLY A 192 -30.03 -5.21 35.20
CA GLY A 192 -28.76 -5.75 34.72
C GLY A 192 -28.43 -5.45 33.28
N ALA A 193 -29.30 -4.76 32.54
CA ALA A 193 -29.00 -4.27 31.18
C ALA A 193 -27.93 -3.17 31.23
N LYS A 194 -27.17 -3.04 30.17
CA LYS A 194 -26.12 -2.02 30.01
C LYS A 194 -26.41 -1.13 28.84
N LEU A 195 -26.45 0.15 29.08
CA LEU A 195 -26.50 1.17 28.04
C LEU A 195 -25.10 1.75 27.87
N LYS A 196 -24.59 1.75 26.64
CA LYS A 196 -23.30 2.38 26.30
C LYS A 196 -23.54 3.41 25.22
N PHE A 197 -22.89 4.54 25.32
CA PHE A 197 -22.91 5.58 24.30
C PHE A 197 -21.60 6.36 24.32
N GLY A 198 -21.26 6.98 23.21
CA GLY A 198 -20.02 7.72 23.13
C GLY A 198 -19.87 8.50 21.86
N ALA A 199 -18.82 9.30 21.81
CA ALA A 199 -18.42 10.10 20.66
C ALA A 199 -16.95 9.92 20.36
N LYS A 200 -16.59 10.10 19.08
CA LYS A 200 -15.20 10.02 18.62
C LYS A 200 -15.00 11.01 17.47
N VAL A 201 -13.88 11.72 17.51
CA VAL A 201 -13.39 12.54 16.41
C VAL A 201 -11.98 12.06 16.04
N VAL A 202 -11.73 11.89 14.76
CA VAL A 202 -10.41 11.62 14.20
C VAL A 202 -10.14 12.63 13.10
N ARG A 203 -9.00 13.31 13.17
CA ARG A 203 -8.50 14.17 12.10
C ARG A 203 -7.19 13.57 11.59
N LYS A 204 -7.17 13.23 10.31
CA LYS A 204 -6.02 12.71 9.58
C LYS A 204 -5.53 13.72 8.58
N THR A 205 -4.21 13.84 8.43
CA THR A 205 -3.58 14.56 7.32
C THR A 205 -2.57 13.64 6.67
N LYS A 206 -2.54 13.64 5.35
CA LYS A 206 -1.56 12.89 4.57
C LYS A 206 -1.00 13.77 3.48
N GLU A 207 0.32 13.76 3.36
CA GLU A 207 1.08 14.47 2.35
C GLU A 207 2.03 13.49 1.68
N LYS A 208 2.14 13.57 0.36
CA LYS A 208 3.10 12.81 -0.44
C LYS A 208 3.79 13.80 -1.37
N GLU A 209 5.11 13.85 -1.29
CA GLU A 209 5.97 14.65 -2.16
C GLU A 209 7.01 13.75 -2.80
N ILE A 210 7.12 13.82 -4.12
CA ILE A 210 8.12 13.16 -4.94
C ILE A 210 8.82 14.25 -5.73
N ASP A 211 10.16 14.20 -5.75
CA ASP A 211 11.00 14.84 -6.72
C ASP A 211 11.75 13.77 -7.51
N PHE A 212 11.61 13.81 -8.83
CA PHE A 212 12.24 12.86 -9.75
C PHE A 212 13.01 13.60 -10.82
N TYR A 213 14.29 13.23 -10.98
CA TYR A 213 15.20 13.84 -11.92
C TYR A 213 15.83 12.79 -12.83
N GLU A 214 15.90 13.09 -14.12
CA GLU A 214 16.72 12.39 -15.11
C GLU A 214 17.96 13.20 -15.40
N TYR A 215 19.07 12.49 -15.65
CA TYR A 215 20.37 13.10 -15.89
C TYR A 215 20.96 12.57 -17.19
N THR A 216 21.40 13.50 -18.04
CA THR A 216 22.11 13.19 -19.29
C THR A 216 23.57 13.60 -19.13
N PRO A 217 24.54 12.67 -19.25
CA PRO A 217 25.96 13.03 -19.26
C PRO A 217 26.27 13.97 -20.42
N ILE A 218 27.05 15.04 -20.15
CA ILE A 218 27.52 15.96 -21.19
C ILE A 218 28.47 15.28 -22.21
N ASP A 219 29.28 14.32 -21.69
CA ASP A 219 30.13 13.44 -22.52
C ASP A 219 29.70 11.99 -22.23
N GLU A 220 28.81 11.46 -23.10
CA GLU A 220 28.28 10.13 -22.99
C GLU A 220 29.35 9.04 -23.19
N ASP A 221 30.32 9.28 -24.09
CA ASP A 221 31.38 8.32 -24.35
C ASP A 221 32.30 8.16 -23.13
N ALA A 222 32.74 9.29 -22.53
CA ALA A 222 33.53 9.27 -21.30
C ALA A 222 32.76 8.66 -20.13
N PHE A 223 31.45 8.94 -20.02
CA PHE A 223 30.59 8.35 -18.99
C PHE A 223 30.48 6.82 -19.16
N MET A 224 30.30 6.34 -20.40
CA MET A 224 30.24 4.90 -20.70
C MET A 224 31.58 4.23 -20.39
N GLU A 225 32.71 4.82 -20.81
CA GLU A 225 34.03 4.28 -20.49
C GLU A 225 34.26 4.17 -18.97
N ASN A 226 33.91 5.21 -18.23
CA ASN A 226 34.02 5.21 -16.77
C ASN A 226 33.08 4.15 -16.11
N SER A 227 31.87 4.00 -16.62
CA SER A 227 30.92 2.99 -16.15
C SER A 227 31.47 1.57 -16.35
N LEU A 228 32.09 1.31 -17.51
CA LEU A 228 32.69 0.02 -17.85
C LEU A 228 33.96 -0.29 -17.00
N ARG A 229 34.73 0.74 -16.62
CA ARG A 229 35.88 0.59 -15.70
C ARG A 229 35.46 0.25 -14.28
N ASN A 230 34.20 0.52 -13.90
CA ASN A 230 33.63 0.31 -12.57
C ASN A 230 32.59 -0.81 -12.54
N ILE A 231 32.76 -1.81 -13.43
CA ILE A 231 31.90 -2.99 -13.44
C ILE A 231 32.21 -3.88 -12.23
N VAL A 232 31.15 -4.41 -11.63
CA VAL A 232 31.17 -5.44 -10.60
C VAL A 232 30.44 -6.68 -11.08
N ASP A 233 31.05 -7.85 -10.92
CA ASP A 233 30.41 -9.14 -11.20
C ASP A 233 29.60 -9.58 -9.97
N GLN A 234 28.29 -9.76 -10.16
CA GLN A 234 27.37 -10.24 -9.14
C GLN A 234 27.03 -11.73 -9.28
N SER A 235 27.73 -12.44 -10.17
CA SER A 235 27.57 -13.88 -10.31
C SER A 235 27.98 -14.60 -9.03
N THR A 236 27.16 -15.51 -8.53
CA THR A 236 27.41 -16.25 -7.30
C THR A 236 26.60 -17.55 -7.26
N ASP A 237 27.22 -18.61 -6.77
CA ASP A 237 26.56 -19.90 -6.55
C ASP A 237 25.47 -19.85 -5.47
N LYS A 238 25.39 -18.73 -4.71
CA LYS A 238 24.35 -18.51 -3.72
C LYS A 238 23.08 -17.88 -4.32
N PHE A 239 23.15 -17.40 -5.57
CA PHE A 239 21.98 -16.89 -6.27
C PHE A 239 21.20 -18.06 -6.86
N MET A 240 20.02 -18.34 -6.32
CA MET A 240 19.18 -19.48 -6.69
C MET A 240 19.98 -20.79 -6.70
N PRO A 241 20.43 -21.31 -5.52
CA PRO A 241 21.25 -22.51 -5.42
C PRO A 241 20.67 -23.68 -6.22
N ASP A 242 21.57 -24.52 -6.76
CA ASP A 242 21.24 -25.65 -7.62
C ASP A 242 20.60 -25.29 -8.97
N ASN A 243 20.75 -24.01 -9.38
CA ASN A 243 20.16 -23.48 -10.59
C ASN A 243 21.23 -22.86 -11.52
N LYS A 244 20.92 -22.83 -12.82
CA LYS A 244 21.80 -22.27 -13.86
C LYS A 244 21.71 -20.74 -14.01
N TYR A 245 20.88 -20.07 -13.21
CA TYR A 245 20.69 -18.63 -13.31
C TYR A 245 21.87 -17.86 -12.71
N GLN A 246 22.31 -16.82 -13.43
CA GLN A 246 23.30 -15.85 -12.96
C GLN A 246 22.83 -14.45 -13.31
N VAL A 247 23.01 -13.49 -12.40
CA VAL A 247 22.57 -12.11 -12.61
C VAL A 247 23.51 -11.38 -13.57
N GLY A 248 24.82 -11.63 -13.47
CA GLY A 248 25.87 -11.09 -14.34
C GLY A 248 26.57 -9.86 -13.78
N SER A 249 27.05 -9.00 -14.68
CA SER A 249 27.91 -7.86 -14.38
C SER A 249 27.17 -6.54 -14.55
N PHE A 250 27.45 -5.59 -13.64
CA PHE A 250 26.74 -4.32 -13.52
C PHE A 250 27.71 -3.17 -13.23
N ALA A 251 27.32 -1.91 -13.52
CA ALA A 251 28.00 -0.76 -12.93
C ALA A 251 27.88 -0.81 -11.41
N GLY A 252 28.99 -0.61 -10.70
CA GLY A 252 29.07 -0.75 -9.24
C GLY A 252 28.28 0.32 -8.51
N LYS A 253 27.68 -0.05 -7.39
CA LYS A 253 26.91 0.88 -6.54
C LYS A 253 27.77 2.03 -5.99
N GLU A 254 29.05 1.79 -5.73
CA GLU A 254 30.00 2.79 -5.26
C GLU A 254 30.26 3.85 -6.34
N TYR A 255 30.37 3.44 -7.59
CA TYR A 255 30.49 4.33 -8.74
C TYR A 255 29.25 5.23 -8.86
N ILE A 256 28.05 4.63 -8.89
CA ILE A 256 26.78 5.35 -9.03
C ILE A 256 26.56 6.30 -7.83
N GLY A 257 26.85 5.82 -6.63
CA GLY A 257 26.74 6.64 -5.41
C GLY A 257 27.68 7.83 -5.40
N GLY A 258 28.88 7.67 -5.94
CA GLY A 258 29.92 8.71 -6.01
C GLY A 258 29.70 9.76 -7.11
N LEU A 259 28.75 9.59 -8.02
CA LEU A 259 28.47 10.57 -9.07
C LEU A 259 27.95 11.90 -8.47
N ASN A 260 28.60 13.02 -8.84
CA ASN A 260 28.12 14.34 -8.48
C ASN A 260 27.07 14.83 -9.53
N LEU A 261 25.84 14.32 -9.39
CA LEU A 261 24.75 14.60 -10.32
C LEU A 261 24.31 16.09 -10.35
N ASN A 262 24.78 16.91 -9.42
CA ASN A 262 24.50 18.35 -9.39
C ASN A 262 25.62 19.19 -10.06
N ASP A 263 26.61 18.56 -10.68
CA ASP A 263 27.66 19.26 -11.43
C ASP A 263 27.20 19.50 -12.88
N PRO A 264 26.86 20.76 -13.25
CA PRO A 264 26.36 21.07 -14.60
C PRO A 264 27.42 20.95 -15.68
N SER A 265 28.70 20.79 -15.32
CA SER A 265 29.76 20.51 -16.28
C SER A 265 29.83 19.05 -16.68
N GLN A 266 29.21 18.16 -15.91
CA GLN A 266 29.20 16.72 -16.14
C GLN A 266 27.81 16.20 -16.57
N PHE A 267 26.73 16.80 -16.04
CA PHE A 267 25.38 16.32 -16.27
C PHE A 267 24.41 17.46 -16.58
N GLU A 268 23.58 17.24 -17.58
CA GLU A 268 22.34 17.96 -17.77
C GLU A 268 21.27 17.34 -16.86
N LYS A 269 20.56 18.17 -16.07
CA LYS A 269 19.56 17.72 -15.08
C LYS A 269 18.19 18.19 -15.49
N GLU A 270 17.25 17.25 -15.62
CA GLU A 270 15.87 17.51 -15.96
C GLU A 270 14.92 16.96 -14.87
N GLN A 271 13.94 17.76 -14.47
CA GLN A 271 12.88 17.29 -13.57
C GLN A 271 11.77 16.63 -14.38
N VAL A 272 11.49 15.36 -14.12
CA VAL A 272 10.47 14.59 -14.83
C VAL A 272 9.08 14.98 -14.32
N GLN A 273 8.40 15.84 -15.06
CA GLN A 273 7.12 16.44 -14.67
C GLN A 273 6.01 15.40 -14.45
N ALA A 274 6.00 14.31 -15.22
CA ALA A 274 5.02 13.23 -15.09
C ALA A 274 5.01 12.57 -13.71
N GLU A 275 6.19 12.42 -13.07
CA GLU A 275 6.34 11.81 -11.75
C GLU A 275 5.76 12.71 -10.64
N LEU A 276 5.79 14.05 -10.84
CA LEU A 276 5.22 14.99 -9.89
C LEU A 276 3.68 14.91 -9.79
N ALA A 277 3.02 14.27 -10.77
CA ALA A 277 1.58 14.07 -10.75
C ALA A 277 1.12 13.16 -9.58
N GLU A 278 2.02 12.40 -8.98
CA GLU A 278 1.74 11.60 -7.79
C GLU A 278 1.68 12.41 -6.47
N ASN A 279 2.11 13.68 -6.48
CA ASN A 279 2.12 14.53 -5.31
C ASN A 279 0.70 14.97 -4.91
N PHE A 280 0.39 14.84 -3.62
CA PHE A 280 -0.91 15.24 -3.10
C PHE A 280 -0.88 15.61 -1.61
N GLU A 281 -1.86 16.41 -1.22
CA GLU A 281 -2.22 16.70 0.17
C GLU A 281 -3.66 16.26 0.41
N ALA A 282 -3.93 15.53 1.50
CA ALA A 282 -5.27 15.12 1.90
C ALA A 282 -5.50 15.36 3.39
N ARG A 283 -6.72 15.78 3.73
CA ARG A 283 -7.19 15.87 5.11
C ARG A 283 -8.55 15.23 5.23
N GLU A 284 -8.70 14.33 6.18
CA GLU A 284 -9.95 13.69 6.55
C GLU A 284 -10.30 14.02 7.99
N THR A 285 -11.56 14.35 8.25
CA THR A 285 -12.11 14.46 9.61
C THR A 285 -13.32 13.56 9.71
N VAL A 286 -13.27 12.58 10.62
CA VAL A 286 -14.39 11.68 10.94
C VAL A 286 -14.90 12.00 12.33
N SER A 287 -16.14 12.50 12.40
CA SER A 287 -16.87 12.71 13.64
C SER A 287 -17.95 11.65 13.78
N SER A 288 -18.06 11.02 14.92
CA SER A 288 -18.99 9.91 15.11
C SER A 288 -19.58 9.86 16.51
N GLY A 289 -20.81 9.36 16.60
CA GLY A 289 -21.49 9.03 17.84
C GLY A 289 -22.12 7.65 17.74
N TYR A 290 -22.30 6.99 18.88
CA TYR A 290 -22.98 5.70 18.92
C TYR A 290 -23.80 5.52 20.20
N VAL A 291 -24.79 4.64 20.11
CA VAL A 291 -25.53 4.08 21.23
C VAL A 291 -25.56 2.57 21.08
N ARG A 292 -25.41 1.85 22.18
CA ARG A 292 -25.44 0.38 22.26
C ARG A 292 -26.16 -0.07 23.51
N PHE A 293 -27.02 -1.05 23.35
CA PHE A 293 -27.77 -1.71 24.41
C PHE A 293 -27.36 -3.18 24.50
N ASP A 294 -26.92 -3.63 25.68
CA ASP A 294 -26.58 -5.03 25.98
C ASP A 294 -27.53 -5.54 27.07
N HIS A 295 -28.25 -6.62 26.78
CA HIS A 295 -29.18 -7.21 27.73
C HIS A 295 -29.17 -8.75 27.70
N ARG A 296 -29.29 -9.36 28.85
CA ARG A 296 -29.48 -10.79 29.00
C ARG A 296 -30.93 -11.06 29.42
N PHE A 297 -31.74 -11.55 28.49
CA PHE A 297 -33.17 -11.76 28.70
C PHE A 297 -33.47 -12.97 29.57
N SER A 298 -32.62 -14.01 29.49
CA SER A 298 -32.68 -15.21 30.31
C SER A 298 -31.26 -15.70 30.61
N ARG A 299 -31.14 -16.83 31.28
CA ARG A 299 -29.84 -17.50 31.46
C ARG A 299 -29.18 -17.83 30.12
N ASP A 300 -30.01 -18.08 29.12
CA ASP A 300 -29.59 -18.68 27.87
C ASP A 300 -29.53 -17.68 26.70
N ILE A 301 -30.28 -16.56 26.76
CA ILE A 301 -30.39 -15.61 25.65
C ILE A 301 -29.84 -14.25 26.05
N SER A 302 -28.88 -13.77 25.26
CA SER A 302 -28.35 -12.41 25.35
C SER A 302 -28.40 -11.69 24.01
N LEU A 303 -28.66 -10.37 24.05
CA LEU A 303 -28.76 -9.47 22.92
C LEU A 303 -27.79 -8.32 23.11
N MET A 304 -27.13 -7.95 22.01
CA MET A 304 -26.43 -6.68 21.84
C MET A 304 -27.00 -5.99 20.60
N ALA A 305 -27.50 -4.78 20.75
CA ALA A 305 -27.98 -3.95 19.65
C ALA A 305 -27.31 -2.58 19.70
N GLY A 306 -26.85 -2.08 18.58
CA GLY A 306 -26.16 -0.78 18.51
C GLY A 306 -26.39 -0.07 17.19
N LEU A 307 -26.25 1.25 17.24
CA LEU A 307 -26.25 2.13 16.09
C LEU A 307 -25.12 3.13 16.22
N ARG A 308 -24.32 3.26 15.18
CA ARG A 308 -23.26 4.26 15.05
C ARG A 308 -23.56 5.17 13.85
N LEU A 309 -23.39 6.46 14.03
CA LEU A 309 -23.41 7.48 13.00
C LEU A 309 -21.98 7.98 12.78
N GLU A 310 -21.55 8.06 11.52
CA GLU A 310 -20.28 8.67 11.15
C GLU A 310 -20.49 9.77 10.10
N HIS A 311 -20.00 10.96 10.38
CA HIS A 311 -19.87 12.06 9.42
C HIS A 311 -18.41 12.18 9.03
N THR A 312 -18.11 12.00 7.74
CA THR A 312 -16.76 12.15 7.16
C THR A 312 -16.71 13.42 6.33
N SER A 313 -15.69 14.25 6.55
CA SER A 313 -15.37 15.43 5.75
C SER A 313 -13.96 15.28 5.19
N LEU A 314 -13.82 15.47 3.89
CA LEU A 314 -12.59 15.30 3.12
C LEU A 314 -12.19 16.60 2.46
N ARG A 315 -10.88 16.88 2.42
CA ARG A 315 -10.26 17.96 1.64
C ARG A 315 -9.00 17.43 1.02
N TYR A 316 -8.80 17.66 -0.26
CA TYR A 316 -7.61 17.18 -0.97
C TYR A 316 -7.22 18.12 -2.10
N THR A 317 -5.93 18.08 -2.44
CA THR A 317 -5.30 18.79 -3.54
C THR A 317 -4.31 17.84 -4.19
N GLY A 318 -4.27 17.79 -5.51
CA GLY A 318 -3.35 16.96 -6.26
C GLY A 318 -2.58 17.77 -7.30
N ARG A 319 -2.08 17.07 -8.32
CA ARG A 319 -1.38 17.64 -9.47
C ARG A 319 -1.98 17.12 -10.76
N ASN A 320 -2.01 17.97 -11.79
CA ASN A 320 -2.35 17.59 -13.16
C ASN A 320 -1.07 17.62 -13.97
N TYR A 321 -0.81 16.56 -14.70
CA TYR A 321 0.27 16.49 -15.68
C TYR A 321 -0.34 16.53 -17.10
N ASP A 322 0.26 17.33 -17.98
CA ASP A 322 -0.06 17.42 -19.38
C ASP A 322 1.24 17.18 -20.19
N ASP A 323 1.29 16.08 -20.95
CA ASP A 323 2.46 15.65 -21.70
C ASP A 323 2.71 16.45 -23.01
N GLU A 324 1.72 17.23 -23.51
CA GLU A 324 1.93 18.12 -24.65
C GLU A 324 2.80 19.32 -24.25
N THR A 325 2.57 19.84 -23.05
CA THR A 325 3.32 20.98 -22.52
C THR A 325 4.46 20.57 -21.62
N ASP A 326 4.54 19.29 -21.27
CA ASP A 326 5.41 18.72 -20.22
C ASP A 326 5.38 19.55 -18.92
N GLN A 327 4.16 19.83 -18.45
CA GLN A 327 3.95 20.66 -17.27
C GLN A 327 3.08 19.96 -16.23
N THR A 328 3.47 20.11 -14.97
CA THR A 328 2.66 19.68 -13.83
C THR A 328 2.15 20.89 -13.06
N THR A 329 0.85 20.99 -12.89
CA THR A 329 0.17 22.09 -12.21
C THR A 329 -0.60 21.61 -10.98
N LYS A 330 -0.69 22.43 -9.92
CA LYS A 330 -1.49 22.13 -8.74
C LYS A 330 -2.98 22.25 -9.05
N THR A 331 -3.78 21.25 -8.64
CA THR A 331 -5.24 21.29 -8.80
C THR A 331 -5.89 22.26 -7.80
N ASP A 332 -7.12 22.64 -8.06
CA ASP A 332 -7.95 23.30 -7.07
C ASP A 332 -8.21 22.38 -5.87
N ARG A 333 -8.48 23.02 -4.72
CA ARG A 333 -8.85 22.27 -3.52
C ARG A 333 -10.26 21.71 -3.67
N MET A 334 -10.38 20.41 -3.58
CA MET A 334 -11.67 19.71 -3.56
C MET A 334 -12.12 19.40 -2.13
N THR A 335 -13.42 19.35 -1.93
CA THR A 335 -14.04 18.96 -0.66
C THR A 335 -15.18 17.98 -0.92
N ASN A 336 -15.29 16.96 -0.07
CA ASN A 336 -16.42 16.03 -0.09
C ASN A 336 -16.84 15.73 1.34
N SER A 337 -18.13 15.44 1.56
CA SER A 337 -18.63 15.02 2.87
C SER A 337 -19.83 14.09 2.74
N TYR A 338 -19.92 13.13 3.65
CA TYR A 338 -21.00 12.15 3.69
C TYR A 338 -21.25 11.63 5.09
N VAL A 339 -22.45 11.05 5.30
CA VAL A 339 -22.88 10.46 6.56
C VAL A 339 -23.22 8.99 6.34
N ASN A 340 -22.79 8.13 7.26
CA ASN A 340 -23.07 6.71 7.25
C ASN A 340 -23.72 6.26 8.56
N PHE A 341 -24.76 5.40 8.44
CA PHE A 341 -25.41 4.71 9.55
C PHE A 341 -24.89 3.27 9.60
N LEU A 342 -24.40 2.85 10.75
CA LEU A 342 -23.77 1.55 10.94
C LEU A 342 -24.46 0.80 12.08
N PRO A 343 -25.60 0.12 11.80
CA PRO A 343 -26.29 -0.71 12.78
C PRO A 343 -25.50 -1.99 13.05
N SER A 344 -25.69 -2.52 14.27
CA SER A 344 -25.17 -3.81 14.70
C SER A 344 -26.18 -4.54 15.59
N LEU A 345 -26.34 -5.84 15.37
CA LEU A 345 -27.18 -6.72 16.17
C LEU A 345 -26.44 -8.03 16.37
N LEU A 346 -26.34 -8.49 17.62
CA LEU A 346 -25.80 -9.78 17.96
C LEU A 346 -26.74 -10.48 18.93
N VAL A 347 -27.12 -11.70 18.60
CA VAL A 347 -27.90 -12.60 19.47
C VAL A 347 -27.03 -13.80 19.79
N LYS A 348 -26.93 -14.13 21.07
CA LYS A 348 -26.30 -15.36 21.55
C LYS A 348 -27.35 -16.18 22.29
N TRP A 349 -27.45 -17.44 21.93
CA TRP A 349 -28.29 -18.43 22.56
C TRP A 349 -27.45 -19.61 23.07
N ASP A 350 -27.33 -19.76 24.39
CA ASP A 350 -26.77 -20.91 25.05
C ASP A 350 -27.87 -21.97 25.13
N VAL A 351 -27.99 -22.85 24.10
CA VAL A 351 -29.06 -23.88 24.02
C VAL A 351 -28.98 -24.84 25.23
N ASN A 352 -27.73 -25.15 25.60
CA ASN A 352 -27.37 -25.82 26.82
C ASN A 352 -25.90 -25.46 27.18
N ASP A 353 -25.32 -26.09 28.20
CA ASP A 353 -23.95 -25.81 28.66
C ASP A 353 -22.90 -26.08 27.55
N ASP A 354 -23.16 -27.08 26.71
CA ASP A 354 -22.23 -27.54 25.70
C ASP A 354 -22.53 -26.97 24.26
N PHE A 355 -23.75 -26.51 23.98
CA PHE A 355 -24.15 -26.07 22.65
C PHE A 355 -24.60 -24.62 22.63
N LYS A 356 -23.96 -23.83 21.78
CA LYS A 356 -24.17 -22.38 21.64
C LYS A 356 -24.40 -21.98 20.20
N ILE A 357 -25.39 -21.12 19.98
CA ILE A 357 -25.69 -20.52 18.66
C ILE A 357 -25.47 -19.02 18.76
N ARG A 358 -24.88 -18.43 17.73
CA ARG A 358 -24.71 -16.97 17.59
C ARG A 358 -25.18 -16.54 16.22
N GLY A 359 -25.99 -15.48 16.19
CA GLY A 359 -26.39 -14.80 14.96
C GLY A 359 -25.98 -13.35 15.06
N SER A 360 -25.44 -12.79 13.98
CA SER A 360 -25.10 -11.37 13.91
C SER A 360 -25.50 -10.72 12.62
N TYR A 361 -25.84 -9.46 12.69
CA TYR A 361 -25.96 -8.54 11.60
C TYR A 361 -25.13 -7.29 11.89
N THR A 362 -24.25 -6.91 10.95
CA THR A 362 -23.46 -5.69 11.07
C THR A 362 -23.36 -4.99 9.74
N GLN A 363 -23.39 -3.66 9.75
CA GLN A 363 -23.04 -2.86 8.61
C GLN A 363 -21.69 -2.20 8.85
N THR A 364 -20.79 -2.33 7.89
CA THR A 364 -19.44 -1.75 7.93
C THR A 364 -19.17 -0.95 6.67
N LEU A 365 -18.13 -0.14 6.67
CA LEU A 365 -17.71 0.64 5.51
C LEU A 365 -16.20 0.55 5.26
N SER A 366 -15.82 0.71 3.99
CA SER A 366 -14.43 0.92 3.56
C SER A 366 -14.34 2.22 2.78
N ARG A 367 -13.50 3.16 3.23
CA ARG A 367 -13.32 4.46 2.57
C ARG A 367 -12.42 4.32 1.34
N PRO A 368 -12.64 5.15 0.30
CA PRO A 368 -11.73 5.24 -0.84
C PRO A 368 -10.31 5.60 -0.39
N LYS A 369 -9.32 5.13 -1.13
CA LYS A 369 -7.92 5.56 -0.95
C LYS A 369 -7.79 7.04 -1.32
N TYR A 370 -6.93 7.79 -0.63
CA TYR A 370 -6.71 9.21 -0.94
C TYR A 370 -6.22 9.41 -2.38
N SER A 371 -5.32 8.56 -2.86
CA SER A 371 -4.83 8.60 -4.26
C SER A 371 -5.92 8.42 -5.32
N ALA A 372 -7.02 7.73 -4.99
CA ALA A 372 -8.17 7.59 -5.88
C ALA A 372 -9.11 8.80 -5.87
N LEU A 373 -9.14 9.54 -4.74
CA LEU A 373 -9.97 10.73 -4.54
C LEU A 373 -9.31 12.01 -5.08
N VAL A 374 -7.96 12.04 -5.14
CA VAL A 374 -7.22 13.22 -5.57
C VAL A 374 -7.65 13.59 -7.00
N PRO A 375 -8.08 14.84 -7.24
CA PRO A 375 -8.54 15.28 -8.56
C PRO A 375 -7.34 15.57 -9.48
N SER A 376 -6.56 14.54 -9.77
CA SER A 376 -5.42 14.63 -10.67
C SER A 376 -5.81 14.14 -12.05
N VAL A 377 -5.31 14.80 -13.07
CA VAL A 377 -5.39 14.38 -14.47
C VAL A 377 -3.97 14.09 -14.94
N ASN A 378 -3.76 12.89 -15.41
CA ASN A 378 -2.49 12.47 -16.02
C ASN A 378 -2.78 12.08 -17.47
N ILE A 379 -2.23 12.85 -18.41
CA ILE A 379 -2.38 12.67 -19.84
C ILE A 379 -1.06 12.14 -20.40
N ASN A 380 -1.10 11.01 -21.09
CA ASN A 380 0.01 10.48 -21.88
C ASN A 380 -0.43 10.42 -23.34
N ARG A 381 -0.06 11.45 -24.11
CA ARG A 381 -0.42 11.55 -25.53
C ARG A 381 0.39 10.59 -26.39
N GLY A 382 1.62 10.26 -25.97
CA GLY A 382 2.48 9.30 -26.66
C GLY A 382 1.84 7.91 -26.74
N ASP A 383 1.19 7.45 -25.67
CA ASP A 383 0.44 6.20 -25.62
C ASP A 383 -1.07 6.40 -25.85
N ASN A 384 -1.50 7.65 -26.04
CA ASN A 384 -2.91 8.05 -26.17
C ASN A 384 -3.78 7.58 -25.01
N GLU A 385 -3.27 7.77 -23.79
CA GLU A 385 -3.92 7.36 -22.54
C GLU A 385 -4.18 8.58 -21.64
N ILE A 386 -5.27 8.50 -20.85
CA ILE A 386 -5.59 9.48 -19.82
C ILE A 386 -6.05 8.77 -18.54
N LYS A 387 -5.55 9.23 -17.41
CA LYS A 387 -5.97 8.76 -16.08
C LYS A 387 -6.44 9.94 -15.25
N ILE A 388 -7.64 9.82 -14.65
CA ILE A 388 -8.26 10.89 -13.86
C ILE A 388 -8.67 10.33 -12.49
N GLY A 389 -8.35 11.06 -11.41
CA GLY A 389 -8.89 10.79 -10.08
C GLY A 389 -10.39 11.06 -10.01
N ASN A 390 -11.08 10.56 -8.98
CA ASN A 390 -12.53 10.73 -8.83
C ASN A 390 -12.88 11.21 -7.41
N SER A 391 -13.16 12.49 -7.32
CA SER A 391 -13.55 13.15 -6.07
C SER A 391 -14.93 12.73 -5.54
N ASP A 392 -15.77 12.14 -6.39
CA ASP A 392 -17.15 11.78 -6.05
C ASP A 392 -17.30 10.35 -5.52
N LEU A 393 -16.18 9.65 -5.31
CA LEU A 393 -16.20 8.31 -4.77
C LEU A 393 -16.87 8.27 -3.40
N LYS A 394 -17.80 7.32 -3.26
CA LYS A 394 -18.47 6.98 -2.02
C LYS A 394 -17.75 5.83 -1.32
N PRO A 395 -17.88 5.71 0.01
CA PRO A 395 -17.39 4.53 0.69
C PRO A 395 -18.14 3.28 0.23
N THR A 396 -17.42 2.17 0.08
CA THR A 396 -17.99 0.83 -0.08
C THR A 396 -18.70 0.46 1.21
N LEU A 397 -19.96 -0.02 1.13
CA LEU A 397 -20.73 -0.50 2.28
C LEU A 397 -20.81 -2.03 2.24
N SER A 398 -20.68 -2.66 3.40
CA SER A 398 -20.84 -4.12 3.55
C SER A 398 -21.90 -4.43 4.60
N TYR A 399 -22.91 -5.19 4.21
CA TYR A 399 -23.95 -5.75 5.08
C TYR A 399 -23.58 -7.20 5.36
N ASN A 400 -23.24 -7.50 6.60
CA ASN A 400 -22.72 -8.80 6.99
C ASN A 400 -23.75 -9.53 7.87
N PHE A 401 -24.05 -10.78 7.50
CA PHE A 401 -24.87 -11.69 8.26
C PHE A 401 -24.04 -12.93 8.59
N ASP A 402 -23.93 -13.23 9.87
CA ASP A 402 -23.18 -14.39 10.33
C ASP A 402 -24.09 -15.24 11.25
N LEU A 403 -24.02 -16.56 11.08
CA LEU A 403 -24.65 -17.55 11.94
C LEU A 403 -23.62 -18.62 12.28
N SER A 404 -23.38 -18.85 13.56
CA SER A 404 -22.46 -19.89 14.01
C SER A 404 -23.08 -20.78 15.09
N ALA A 405 -22.69 -22.04 15.09
CA ALA A 405 -23.04 -23.02 16.09
C ALA A 405 -21.75 -23.69 16.60
N ASP A 406 -21.57 -23.69 17.92
CA ASP A 406 -20.41 -24.27 18.60
C ASP A 406 -20.87 -25.38 19.57
N TYR A 407 -20.26 -26.54 19.43
CA TYR A 407 -20.46 -27.66 20.36
C TYR A 407 -19.17 -27.99 21.10
N TYR A 408 -19.21 -27.85 22.42
CA TYR A 408 -18.10 -28.13 23.33
C TYR A 408 -18.32 -29.53 23.94
N PHE A 409 -17.40 -30.46 23.75
CA PHE A 409 -17.54 -31.78 24.33
C PHE A 409 -16.58 -31.95 25.52
N LYS A 410 -17.18 -31.94 26.73
CA LYS A 410 -16.55 -32.29 28.00
C LYS A 410 -15.16 -31.66 28.23
N SER A 411 -15.00 -30.38 28.01
CA SER A 411 -13.77 -29.61 28.20
C SER A 411 -12.53 -30.06 27.39
N ILE A 412 -12.66 -31.07 26.51
CA ILE A 412 -11.54 -31.63 25.74
C ILE A 412 -11.58 -31.28 24.23
N GLY A 413 -12.65 -30.64 23.76
CA GLY A 413 -12.71 -30.30 22.34
C GLY A 413 -13.88 -29.39 21.97
N LEU A 414 -13.82 -28.90 20.72
CA LEU A 414 -14.77 -27.99 20.11
C LEU A 414 -15.02 -28.40 18.65
N VAL A 415 -16.29 -28.41 18.26
CA VAL A 415 -16.74 -28.43 16.87
C VAL A 415 -17.49 -27.14 16.60
N SER A 416 -17.11 -26.40 15.58
CA SER A 416 -17.80 -25.18 15.15
C SER A 416 -18.24 -25.31 13.70
N ALA A 417 -19.42 -24.80 13.40
CA ALA A 417 -19.92 -24.60 12.05
C ALA A 417 -20.40 -23.16 11.92
N GLY A 418 -20.03 -22.49 10.84
CA GLY A 418 -20.39 -21.12 10.55
C GLY A 418 -20.93 -20.97 9.12
N PHE A 419 -21.92 -20.10 8.97
CA PHE A 419 -22.40 -19.59 7.69
C PHE A 419 -22.22 -18.07 7.70
N PHE A 420 -21.70 -17.51 6.63
CA PHE A 420 -21.66 -16.07 6.43
C PHE A 420 -22.26 -15.68 5.08
N TYR A 421 -22.87 -14.49 5.06
CA TYR A 421 -23.32 -13.81 3.85
C TYR A 421 -22.96 -12.33 3.95
N LYS A 422 -22.31 -11.82 2.90
CA LYS A 422 -21.95 -10.40 2.77
C LYS A 422 -22.51 -9.85 1.47
N LYS A 423 -23.32 -8.79 1.58
CA LYS A 423 -23.69 -7.95 0.45
C LYS A 423 -22.83 -6.70 0.48
N ILE A 424 -22.13 -6.42 -0.60
CA ILE A 424 -21.21 -5.29 -0.74
C ILE A 424 -21.78 -4.35 -1.78
N ASP A 425 -22.08 -3.11 -1.39
CA ASP A 425 -22.59 -2.06 -2.27
C ASP A 425 -21.49 -1.01 -2.52
N ASP A 426 -21.55 -0.33 -3.67
CA ASP A 426 -20.61 0.73 -4.07
C ASP A 426 -19.13 0.26 -4.09
N PHE A 427 -18.89 -0.97 -4.56
CA PHE A 427 -17.53 -1.50 -4.69
C PHE A 427 -16.69 -0.62 -5.63
N ILE A 428 -15.47 -0.26 -5.22
CA ILE A 428 -14.60 0.64 -5.99
C ILE A 428 -13.70 -0.19 -6.90
N VAL A 429 -13.74 0.12 -8.21
CA VAL A 429 -12.90 -0.48 -9.25
C VAL A 429 -12.31 0.62 -10.14
N ASP A 430 -11.18 0.33 -10.78
CA ASP A 430 -10.68 1.14 -11.87
C ASP A 430 -11.47 0.82 -13.14
N GLN A 431 -12.30 1.75 -13.58
CA GLN A 431 -13.00 1.65 -14.87
C GLN A 431 -12.01 2.01 -15.98
N VAL A 432 -11.91 1.14 -16.98
CA VAL A 432 -11.16 1.40 -18.20
C VAL A 432 -12.16 1.54 -19.36
N LEU A 433 -12.11 2.66 -20.06
CA LEU A 433 -12.89 2.90 -21.28
C LEU A 433 -11.94 3.05 -22.45
N THR A 434 -12.37 2.59 -23.61
CA THR A 434 -11.66 2.80 -24.89
C THR A 434 -12.38 3.86 -25.71
N ASN A 435 -11.63 4.60 -26.52
CA ASN A 435 -12.16 5.67 -27.39
C ASN A 435 -12.98 6.71 -26.62
N TYR A 436 -12.37 7.25 -25.56
CA TYR A 436 -12.99 8.23 -24.67
C TYR A 436 -12.60 9.65 -25.05
N GLU A 437 -13.58 10.53 -25.28
CA GLU A 437 -13.35 11.93 -25.56
C GLU A 437 -13.21 12.74 -24.25
N TYR A 438 -12.09 13.43 -24.08
CA TYR A 438 -11.85 14.35 -22.99
C TYR A 438 -11.35 15.70 -23.53
N GLN A 439 -12.08 16.79 -23.24
CA GLN A 439 -11.75 18.15 -23.70
C GLN A 439 -11.51 18.27 -25.21
N GLY A 440 -12.28 17.52 -26.02
CA GLY A 440 -12.18 17.56 -27.49
C GLY A 440 -11.10 16.64 -28.07
N THR A 441 -10.37 15.89 -27.23
CA THR A 441 -9.38 14.90 -27.66
C THR A 441 -9.88 13.49 -27.36
N GLU A 442 -9.77 12.58 -28.34
CA GLU A 442 -10.10 11.17 -28.18
C GLU A 442 -8.87 10.39 -27.69
N TYR A 443 -9.03 9.66 -26.56
CA TYR A 443 -8.02 8.79 -25.98
C TYR A 443 -8.38 7.33 -26.17
N THR A 444 -7.41 6.51 -26.58
CA THR A 444 -7.60 5.06 -26.76
C THR A 444 -7.85 4.36 -25.43
N ARG A 445 -7.36 4.92 -24.33
CA ARG A 445 -7.54 4.40 -22.97
C ARG A 445 -7.77 5.50 -21.96
N PHE A 446 -8.92 5.44 -21.32
CA PHE A 446 -9.30 6.27 -20.19
C PHE A 446 -9.40 5.41 -18.94
N THR A 447 -8.75 5.80 -17.85
CA THR A 447 -8.80 5.07 -16.58
C THR A 447 -9.28 5.99 -15.45
N GLN A 448 -10.33 5.58 -14.74
CA GLN A 448 -10.86 6.31 -13.59
C GLN A 448 -11.39 5.35 -12.52
N PRO A 449 -11.07 5.55 -11.22
CA PRO A 449 -11.72 4.81 -10.14
C PRO A 449 -13.21 5.20 -10.05
N LYS A 450 -14.09 4.20 -9.97
CA LYS A 450 -15.53 4.39 -9.83
C LYS A 450 -16.15 3.42 -8.84
N ASN A 451 -17.26 3.83 -8.24
CA ASN A 451 -18.15 2.91 -7.55
C ASN A 451 -18.90 2.08 -8.60
N ALA A 452 -18.64 0.79 -8.68
CA ALA A 452 -19.15 -0.11 -9.71
C ALA A 452 -19.95 -1.25 -9.08
N GLY A 453 -21.27 -1.05 -9.01
CA GLY A 453 -22.20 -2.13 -8.72
C GLY A 453 -22.08 -2.78 -7.33
N ASN A 454 -22.60 -4.01 -7.24
CA ASN A 454 -22.76 -4.76 -6.00
C ASN A 454 -22.10 -6.14 -6.13
N ALA A 455 -21.59 -6.65 -5.01
CA ALA A 455 -21.05 -8.00 -4.91
C ALA A 455 -21.72 -8.76 -3.77
N ASN A 456 -21.92 -10.08 -3.94
CA ASN A 456 -22.39 -10.96 -2.90
C ASN A 456 -21.35 -12.04 -2.64
N LEU A 457 -21.05 -12.27 -1.38
CA LEU A 457 -20.10 -13.28 -0.92
C LEU A 457 -20.77 -14.11 0.17
N TRP A 458 -20.74 -15.43 0.05
CA TRP A 458 -21.23 -16.33 1.11
C TRP A 458 -20.36 -17.57 1.20
N GLY A 459 -20.36 -18.20 2.38
CA GLY A 459 -19.59 -19.40 2.58
C GLY A 459 -19.96 -20.13 3.87
N LEU A 460 -19.41 -21.34 3.97
CA LEU A 460 -19.51 -22.22 5.14
C LEU A 460 -18.09 -22.42 5.69
N GLU A 461 -17.97 -22.37 7.01
CA GLU A 461 -16.73 -22.61 7.73
C GLU A 461 -16.94 -23.73 8.74
N PHE A 462 -15.97 -24.66 8.84
CA PHE A 462 -16.00 -25.75 9.80
C PHE A 462 -14.66 -25.78 10.53
N SER A 463 -14.72 -25.91 11.85
CA SER A 463 -13.53 -26.06 12.70
C SER A 463 -13.72 -27.21 13.68
N TYR A 464 -12.67 -28.01 13.85
CA TYR A 464 -12.57 -29.05 14.86
C TYR A 464 -11.26 -28.88 15.62
N GLN A 465 -11.39 -28.78 16.93
CA GLN A 465 -10.25 -28.70 17.84
C GLN A 465 -10.41 -29.74 18.94
N ARG A 466 -9.34 -30.44 19.28
CA ARG A 466 -9.29 -31.39 20.37
C ARG A 466 -7.91 -31.39 21.02
N ASP A 467 -7.86 -31.38 22.33
CA ASP A 467 -6.65 -31.63 23.12
C ASP A 467 -6.44 -33.14 23.25
N PHE A 468 -5.20 -33.61 23.07
CA PHE A 468 -4.81 -35.01 23.10
C PHE A 468 -3.99 -35.29 24.37
#